data_3d3f9e83e87dc7f4e5c5b96f6db2576d
#
_entry.id   3d3f9e83e87dc7f4e5c5b96f6db2576d
#
_cell.length_a   1.000
_cell.length_b   1.000
_cell.length_c   1.000
_cell.angle_alpha   90.00
_cell.angle_beta   90.00
_cell.angle_gamma   90.00
#
_symmetry.space_group_name_H-M   'P 1'
#
loop_
_entity.id
_entity.type
_entity.pdbx_description
1 polymer ?
#
loop_
_entity_poly.entity_id
_entity_poly.type
_entity_poly.pdbx_seq_one_letter_code
_entity_poly.pdbx_strand_id
1 'polypeptide(L)'
;MKILTAEQIREIDRLSTEQFGIPSILLMENAGMRVVEALEGRFEDLEELTIAILCGKGNNGGDGFVVARALIQKGCYPFVFLFSEENEAKGDAKTNLEILKAIGCPPTVVT
;
A
#
# COMPACT_ATOMS: atom_id res chain seq x y z
N MET A 1 21.47 1.01 -15.77
CA MET A 1 20.18 0.81 -15.08
C MET A 1 19.22 1.92 -15.50
N LYS A 2 18.01 1.53 -15.86
CA LYS A 2 16.97 2.49 -16.23
C LYS A 2 16.05 2.74 -15.06
N ILE A 3 15.82 4.00 -14.73
CA ILE A 3 14.92 4.40 -13.66
C ILE A 3 13.60 4.83 -14.28
N LEU A 4 12.50 4.26 -13.81
CA LEU A 4 11.16 4.62 -14.28
C LEU A 4 10.55 5.67 -13.36
N THR A 5 9.83 6.62 -13.95
CA THR A 5 9.05 7.59 -13.18
C THR A 5 7.77 6.94 -12.66
N ALA A 6 7.17 7.55 -11.65
CA ALA A 6 5.88 7.07 -11.13
C ALA A 6 4.82 7.07 -12.23
N GLU A 7 4.84 8.07 -13.12
CA GLU A 7 3.91 8.15 -14.25
C GLU A 7 4.10 6.98 -15.22
N GLN A 8 5.36 6.64 -15.54
CA GLN A 8 5.66 5.51 -16.41
C GLN A 8 5.23 4.19 -15.79
N ILE A 9 5.42 4.03 -14.49
CA ILE A 9 4.98 2.83 -13.78
C ILE A 9 3.46 2.71 -13.83
N ARG A 10 2.74 3.82 -13.61
CA ARG A 10 1.27 3.82 -13.71
C ARG A 10 0.80 3.46 -15.11
N GLU A 11 1.50 3.94 -16.13
CA GLU A 11 1.16 3.61 -17.52
C GLU A 11 1.39 2.13 -17.81
N ILE A 12 2.48 1.54 -17.33
CA ILE A 12 2.75 0.11 -17.47
C ILE A 12 1.65 -0.69 -16.77
N ASP A 13 1.25 -0.28 -15.56
CA ASP A 13 0.18 -0.94 -14.81
C ASP A 13 -1.15 -0.88 -15.56
N ARG A 14 -1.48 0.29 -16.12
CA ARG A 14 -2.70 0.48 -16.92
C ARG A 14 -2.71 -0.44 -18.14
N LEU A 15 -1.59 -0.49 -18.87
CA LEU A 15 -1.45 -1.35 -20.04
C LEU A 15 -1.54 -2.82 -19.66
N SER A 16 -0.95 -3.22 -18.55
CA SER A 16 -1.02 -4.59 -18.07
C SER A 16 -2.46 -5.01 -17.80
N THR A 17 -3.24 -4.13 -17.18
CA THR A 17 -4.65 -4.40 -16.92
C THR A 17 -5.46 -4.47 -18.22
N GLU A 18 -5.27 -3.50 -19.11
CA GLU A 18 -6.06 -3.41 -20.34
C GLU A 18 -5.71 -4.48 -21.36
N GLN A 19 -4.43 -4.79 -21.55
CA GLN A 19 -3.98 -5.71 -22.60
C GLN A 19 -3.91 -7.15 -22.17
N PHE A 20 -3.58 -7.40 -20.93
CA PHE A 20 -3.35 -8.76 -20.43
C PHE A 20 -4.40 -9.22 -19.43
N GLY A 21 -5.37 -8.36 -19.10
CA GLY A 21 -6.43 -8.72 -18.17
C GLY A 21 -5.96 -8.90 -16.72
N ILE A 22 -4.80 -8.35 -16.35
CA ILE A 22 -4.30 -8.45 -14.99
C ILE A 22 -5.10 -7.48 -14.11
N PRO A 23 -5.84 -7.98 -13.09
CA PRO A 23 -6.60 -7.07 -12.24
C PRO A 23 -5.72 -6.05 -11.54
N SER A 24 -6.14 -4.79 -11.52
CA SER A 24 -5.38 -3.70 -10.92
C SER A 24 -5.07 -3.92 -9.45
N ILE A 25 -5.96 -4.63 -8.74
CA ILE A 25 -5.75 -4.91 -7.32
C ILE A 25 -4.54 -5.83 -7.09
N LEU A 26 -4.25 -6.72 -8.04
CA LEU A 26 -3.05 -7.56 -7.95
C LEU A 26 -1.78 -6.73 -8.14
N LEU A 27 -1.84 -5.73 -9.03
CA LEU A 27 -0.70 -4.83 -9.24
C LEU A 27 -0.44 -4.00 -7.99
N MET A 28 -1.49 -3.54 -7.33
CA MET A 28 -1.38 -2.81 -6.07
C MET A 28 -0.80 -3.70 -4.96
N GLU A 29 -1.24 -4.94 -4.88
CA GLU A 29 -0.69 -5.91 -3.93
C GLU A 29 0.80 -6.11 -4.15
N ASN A 30 1.21 -6.33 -5.40
CA ASN A 30 2.62 -6.51 -5.74
C ASN A 30 3.45 -5.28 -5.41
N ALA A 31 2.92 -4.08 -5.67
CA ALA A 31 3.63 -2.83 -5.34
C ALA A 31 3.88 -2.73 -3.83
N GLY A 32 2.86 -3.01 -3.02
CA GLY A 32 3.00 -2.99 -1.57
C GLY A 32 3.98 -4.03 -1.06
N MET A 33 3.92 -5.24 -1.61
CA MET A 33 4.83 -6.31 -1.19
C MET A 33 6.29 -6.01 -1.52
N ARG A 34 6.55 -5.30 -2.62
CA ARG A 34 7.92 -4.87 -2.95
C ARG A 34 8.49 -3.90 -1.91
N VAL A 35 7.65 -3.02 -1.38
CA VAL A 35 8.06 -2.11 -0.30
C VAL A 35 8.43 -2.92 0.95
N VAL A 36 7.62 -3.92 1.30
CA VAL A 36 7.88 -4.78 2.45
C VAL A 36 9.20 -5.55 2.26
N GLU A 37 9.42 -6.10 1.07
CA GLU A 37 10.68 -6.79 0.74
C GLU A 37 11.89 -5.87 0.90
N ALA A 38 11.75 -4.62 0.44
CA ALA A 38 12.83 -3.63 0.58
C ALA A 38 13.12 -3.32 2.05
N LEU A 39 12.08 -3.23 2.89
CA LEU A 39 12.25 -3.03 4.33
C LEU A 39 12.96 -4.22 4.97
N GLU A 40 12.55 -5.43 4.61
CA GLU A 40 13.16 -6.66 5.14
C GLU A 40 14.62 -6.78 4.73
N GLY A 41 14.98 -6.30 3.55
CA GLY A 41 16.36 -6.32 3.08
C GLY A 41 17.24 -5.26 3.72
N ARG A 42 16.65 -4.21 4.29
CA ARG A 42 17.41 -3.10 4.88
C ARG A 42 17.49 -3.14 6.40
N PHE A 43 16.49 -3.69 7.06
CA PHE A 43 16.41 -3.72 8.52
C PHE A 43 16.22 -5.15 9.02
N GLU A 44 16.91 -5.48 10.11
CA GLU A 44 16.66 -6.73 10.84
C GLU A 44 15.55 -6.50 11.86
N ASP A 45 14.80 -7.54 12.17
CA ASP A 45 13.79 -7.53 13.23
C ASP A 45 12.79 -6.38 13.08
N LEU A 46 12.05 -6.36 11.95
CA LEU A 46 11.07 -5.31 11.66
C LEU A 46 10.04 -5.15 12.79
N GLU A 47 9.70 -6.23 13.48
CA GLU A 47 8.74 -6.22 14.58
C GLU A 47 9.19 -5.39 15.78
N GLU A 48 10.48 -5.08 15.88
CA GLU A 48 11.02 -4.24 16.94
C GLU A 48 11.05 -2.76 16.57
N LEU A 49 10.78 -2.44 15.31
CA LEU A 49 10.82 -1.07 14.81
C LEU A 49 9.47 -0.38 15.01
N THR A 50 9.54 0.93 15.24
CA THR A 50 8.36 1.78 15.15
C THR A 50 8.23 2.25 13.71
N ILE A 51 7.17 1.85 13.03
CA ILE A 51 6.96 2.15 11.63
C ILE A 51 5.70 2.99 11.49
N ALA A 52 5.82 4.14 10.85
CA ALA A 52 4.69 4.98 10.50
C ALA A 52 4.51 4.95 8.98
N ILE A 53 3.29 4.74 8.52
CA ILE A 53 2.95 4.70 7.11
C ILE A 53 2.04 5.89 6.82
N LEU A 54 2.50 6.75 5.93
CA LEU A 54 1.77 7.95 5.54
C LEU A 54 1.06 7.66 4.22
N CYS A 55 -0.26 7.62 4.26
CA CYS A 55 -1.08 7.28 3.11
C CYS A 55 -1.73 8.54 2.54
N GLY A 56 -1.42 8.85 1.30
CA GLY A 56 -2.06 9.93 0.59
C GLY A 56 -3.38 9.51 -0.02
N LYS A 57 -3.96 10.41 -0.78
CA LYS A 57 -5.20 10.20 -1.52
C LYS A 57 -4.92 9.32 -2.75
N GLY A 58 -5.89 8.50 -3.12
CA GLY A 58 -5.83 7.69 -4.33
C GLY A 58 -5.02 6.41 -4.20
N ASN A 59 -4.41 5.99 -5.31
CA ASN A 59 -3.70 4.71 -5.38
C ASN A 59 -2.49 4.63 -4.46
N ASN A 60 -1.82 5.75 -4.21
CA ASN A 60 -0.68 5.77 -3.28
C ASN A 60 -1.11 5.40 -1.87
N GLY A 61 -2.31 5.83 -1.46
CA GLY A 61 -2.89 5.40 -0.19
C GLY A 61 -3.15 3.91 -0.17
N GLY A 62 -3.67 3.37 -1.28
CA GLY A 62 -3.93 1.95 -1.42
C GLY A 62 -2.68 1.11 -1.24
N ASP A 63 -1.56 1.52 -1.84
CA ASP A 63 -0.28 0.84 -1.66
C ASP A 63 0.14 0.83 -0.19
N GLY A 64 -0.05 1.96 0.51
CA GLY A 64 0.25 2.07 1.93
C GLY A 64 -0.61 1.14 2.79
N PHE A 65 -1.88 0.96 2.44
CA PHE A 65 -2.76 0.03 3.15
C PHE A 65 -2.30 -1.41 2.97
N VAL A 66 -1.82 -1.77 1.77
CA VAL A 66 -1.24 -3.10 1.51
C VAL A 66 0.01 -3.31 2.37
N VAL A 67 0.90 -2.33 2.41
CA VAL A 67 2.12 -2.40 3.22
C VAL A 67 1.76 -2.61 4.70
N ALA A 68 0.80 -1.83 5.21
CA ALA A 68 0.36 -1.95 6.60
C ALA A 68 -0.15 -3.36 6.91
N ARG A 69 -1.01 -3.89 6.05
CA ARG A 69 -1.55 -5.24 6.25
C ARG A 69 -0.45 -6.29 6.23
N ALA A 70 0.46 -6.20 5.27
CA ALA A 70 1.56 -7.17 5.14
C ALA A 70 2.47 -7.13 6.38
N LEU A 71 2.75 -5.95 6.90
CA LEU A 71 3.56 -5.80 8.11
C LEU A 71 2.85 -6.39 9.33
N ILE A 72 1.54 -6.19 9.46
CA ILE A 72 0.75 -6.77 10.54
C ILE A 72 0.83 -8.29 10.49
N GLN A 73 0.74 -8.87 9.30
CA GLN A 73 0.85 -10.32 9.11
C GLN A 73 2.23 -10.86 9.49
N LYS A 74 3.24 -10.01 9.54
CA LYS A 74 4.60 -10.37 9.95
C LYS A 74 4.88 -10.04 11.41
N GLY A 75 3.87 -9.65 12.17
CA GLY A 75 4.01 -9.38 13.60
C GLY A 75 4.37 -7.94 13.95
N CYS A 76 4.33 -7.04 12.97
CA CYS A 76 4.57 -5.62 13.21
C CYS A 76 3.26 -4.91 13.60
N TYR A 77 3.38 -3.75 14.23
CA TYR A 77 2.23 -2.91 14.60
C TYR A 77 2.45 -1.50 14.08
N PRO A 78 2.25 -1.27 12.77
CA PRO A 78 2.52 0.04 12.18
C PRO A 78 1.45 1.07 12.59
N PHE A 79 1.88 2.33 12.66
CA PHE A 79 0.95 3.46 12.76
C PHE A 79 0.60 3.90 11.35
N VAL A 80 -0.68 3.91 11.02
CA VAL A 80 -1.15 4.28 9.67
C VAL A 80 -1.88 5.60 9.75
N PHE A 81 -1.40 6.57 8.96
CA PHE A 81 -1.99 7.91 8.90
C PHE A 81 -2.52 8.15 7.49
N LEU A 82 -3.78 8.54 7.39
CA LEU A 82 -4.44 8.81 6.12
C LEU A 82 -4.67 10.32 6.00
N PHE A 83 -4.08 10.94 4.97
CA PHE A 83 -4.17 12.38 4.72
C PHE A 83 -5.30 12.68 3.73
N SER A 84 -6.45 12.09 3.95
CA SER A 84 -7.71 12.37 3.26
C SER A 84 -8.84 11.83 4.12
N GLU A 85 -10.08 12.11 3.74
CA GLU A 85 -11.22 11.45 4.37
C GLU A 85 -11.32 10.00 3.86
N GLU A 86 -11.82 9.10 4.70
CA GLU A 86 -11.98 7.69 4.30
C GLU A 86 -12.90 7.54 3.09
N ASN A 87 -13.94 8.37 3.00
CA ASN A 87 -14.89 8.29 1.91
C ASN A 87 -14.32 8.73 0.56
N GLU A 88 -13.13 9.29 0.55
CA GLU A 88 -12.43 9.63 -0.69
C GLU A 88 -11.70 8.42 -1.29
N ALA A 89 -11.55 7.34 -0.55
CA ALA A 89 -10.95 6.12 -1.08
C ALA A 89 -11.91 5.46 -2.07
N LYS A 90 -11.39 5.11 -3.23
CA LYS A 90 -12.16 4.54 -4.34
C LYS A 90 -11.44 3.29 -4.86
N GLY A 91 -12.22 2.40 -5.51
CA GLY A 91 -11.66 1.25 -6.21
C GLY A 91 -10.77 0.38 -5.33
N ASP A 92 -9.57 0.07 -5.81
CA ASP A 92 -8.64 -0.83 -5.13
C ASP A 92 -8.15 -0.27 -3.80
N ALA A 93 -7.98 1.06 -3.70
CA ALA A 93 -7.62 1.70 -2.44
C ALA A 93 -8.71 1.51 -1.40
N LYS A 94 -9.99 1.64 -1.80
CA LYS A 94 -11.12 1.39 -0.91
C LYS A 94 -11.15 -0.05 -0.44
N THR A 95 -10.93 -1.00 -1.35
CA THR A 95 -10.90 -2.42 -1.01
C THR A 95 -9.84 -2.70 0.04
N ASN A 96 -8.64 -2.16 -0.14
CA ASN A 96 -7.55 -2.37 0.81
C ASN A 96 -7.77 -1.64 2.13
N LEU A 97 -8.43 -0.47 2.11
CA LEU A 97 -8.82 0.22 3.33
C LEU A 97 -9.79 -0.63 4.16
N GLU A 98 -10.80 -1.21 3.51
CA GLU A 98 -11.79 -2.06 4.19
C GLU A 98 -11.13 -3.31 4.79
N ILE A 99 -10.18 -3.92 4.08
CA ILE A 99 -9.43 -5.05 4.60
C ILE A 99 -8.65 -4.64 5.85
N LEU A 100 -7.96 -3.50 5.79
CA LEU A 100 -7.15 -3.00 6.91
C LEU A 100 -8.02 -2.74 8.14
N LYS A 101 -9.20 -2.16 7.95
CA LYS A 101 -10.16 -1.94 9.02
C LYS A 101 -10.67 -3.27 9.60
N ALA A 102 -10.94 -4.25 8.74
CA ALA A 102 -11.45 -5.55 9.16
C ALA A 102 -10.44 -6.32 10.03
N ILE A 103 -9.15 -6.14 9.80
CA ILE A 103 -8.12 -6.80 10.61
C ILE A 103 -7.76 -6.00 11.87
N GLY A 104 -8.48 -4.91 12.15
CA GLY A 104 -8.35 -4.18 13.40
C GLY A 104 -7.31 -3.07 13.40
N CYS A 105 -6.91 -2.57 12.23
CA CYS A 105 -5.94 -1.48 12.12
C CYS A 105 -6.50 -0.33 11.27
N PRO A 106 -7.57 0.33 11.74
CA PRO A 106 -8.11 1.47 11.00
C PRO A 106 -7.07 2.59 10.97
N PRO A 107 -6.91 3.30 9.85
CA PRO A 107 -5.96 4.41 9.80
C PRO A 107 -6.46 5.59 10.63
N THR A 108 -5.51 6.38 11.11
CA THR A 108 -5.82 7.66 11.74
C THR A 108 -5.94 8.71 10.64
N VAL A 109 -7.12 9.32 10.51
CA VAL A 109 -7.34 10.37 9.52
C VAL A 109 -6.73 11.67 10.02
N VAL A 110 -5.93 12.31 9.17
CA VAL A 110 -5.30 13.59 9.45
C VAL A 110 -5.87 14.60 8.46
N THR A 111 -6.60 15.58 8.97
CA THR A 111 -7.25 16.61 8.14
C THR A 111 -6.86 18.02 8.58
#